data_02b8228298b7d531480df57da18aa07f
#
_entry.id   02b8228298b7d531480df57da18aa07f
#
_cell.length_a   1.000
_cell.length_b   1.000
_cell.length_c   1.000
_cell.angle_alpha   90.00
_cell.angle_beta   90.00
_cell.angle_gamma   90.00
#
_symmetry.space_group_name_H-M   'P 1'
#
loop_
_entity.id
_entity.type
_entity.pdbx_description
1 polymer ?
#
loop_
_entity_poly.entity_id
_entity_poly.type
_entity_poly.pdbx_seq_one_letter_code
_entity_poly.pdbx_strand_id
1 'polypeptide(L)' 'EPSVGLAPVLVSRTIDTIRELKSKYQLTVLMAEQNFNQAIRIADSGYVIVHGKIAFEGKSASDLHNNDLIRKLYLGI' A
#
# COMPACT_ATOMS: atom_id res chain seq x y z
N GLU A 1 0.67 6.21 7.53
CA GLU A 1 1.98 6.25 6.86
C GLU A 1 3.08 5.62 7.72
N PRO A 2 3.02 4.31 7.90
CA PRO A 2 3.97 3.64 8.80
C PRO A 2 5.44 3.72 8.35
N SER A 3 5.69 4.04 7.08
CA SER A 3 7.05 4.08 6.56
C SER A 3 7.69 5.47 6.54
N VAL A 4 6.95 6.52 6.88
CA VAL A 4 7.48 7.89 6.82
C VAL A 4 8.71 8.05 7.72
N GLY A 5 9.79 8.55 7.13
CA GLY A 5 11.04 8.79 7.86
C GLY A 5 11.89 7.57 8.14
N LEU A 6 11.48 6.38 7.69
CA LEU A 6 12.23 5.16 7.91
C LEU A 6 13.20 4.86 6.76
N ALA A 7 14.34 4.24 7.10
CA ALA A 7 15.23 3.67 6.10
C ALA A 7 14.54 2.52 5.34
N PRO A 8 14.89 2.27 4.06
CA PRO A 8 14.22 1.25 3.25
C PRO A 8 14.12 -0.13 3.90
N VAL A 9 15.18 -0.59 4.58
CA VAL A 9 15.16 -1.90 5.25
C VAL A 9 14.14 -1.92 6.40
N LEU A 10 13.98 -0.79 7.11
CA LEU A 10 13.01 -0.68 8.21
C LEU A 10 11.59 -0.59 7.68
N VAL A 11 11.40 0.05 6.54
CA VAL A 11 10.08 0.09 5.86
C VAL A 11 9.63 -1.34 5.56
N SER A 12 10.50 -2.12 4.93
CA SER A 12 10.19 -3.51 4.59
C SER A 12 9.84 -4.35 5.83
N ARG A 13 10.60 -4.19 6.91
CA ARG A 13 10.35 -4.88 8.17
C ARG A 13 9.03 -4.47 8.82
N THR A 14 8.71 -3.18 8.77
CA THR A 14 7.45 -2.66 9.31
C THR A 14 6.26 -3.28 8.57
N ILE A 15 6.32 -3.32 7.25
CA ILE A 15 5.27 -3.93 6.43
C ILE A 15 5.16 -5.43 6.72
N ASP A 16 6.28 -6.13 6.85
CA ASP A 16 6.28 -7.56 7.20
C ASP A 16 5.65 -7.81 8.57
N THR A 17 5.92 -6.94 9.54
CA THR A 17 5.34 -7.02 10.87
C THR A 17 3.82 -6.82 10.83
N ILE A 18 3.36 -5.84 10.07
CA ILE A 18 1.91 -5.59 9.90
C ILE A 18 1.24 -6.83 9.28
N ARG A 19 1.84 -7.40 8.25
CA ARG A 19 1.32 -8.62 7.61
C ARG A 19 1.21 -9.76 8.61
N GLU A 20 2.24 -9.96 9.42
CA GLU A 20 2.31 -11.02 10.41
C GLU A 20 1.23 -10.85 11.48
N LEU A 21 1.07 -9.65 12.02
CA LEU A 21 0.05 -9.36 13.02
C LEU A 21 -1.36 -9.52 12.45
N LYS A 22 -1.58 -9.06 11.22
CA LYS A 22 -2.85 -9.21 10.53
C LYS A 22 -3.25 -10.68 10.43
N SER A 23 -2.33 -11.52 10.03
CA SER A 23 -2.56 -12.96 9.88
C SER A 23 -2.75 -13.65 11.24
N LYS A 24 -1.85 -13.38 12.17
CA LYS A 24 -1.83 -14.05 13.49
C LYS A 24 -3.07 -13.77 14.30
N TYR A 25 -3.56 -12.52 14.27
CA TYR A 25 -4.69 -12.10 15.11
C TYR A 25 -5.97 -11.89 14.31
N GLN A 26 -6.01 -12.27 13.05
CA GLN A 26 -7.18 -12.12 12.18
C GLN A 26 -7.68 -10.67 12.13
N LEU A 27 -6.74 -9.73 12.00
CA LEU A 27 -7.05 -8.30 12.04
C LEU A 27 -7.53 -7.80 10.69
N THR A 28 -8.43 -6.81 10.75
CA THR A 28 -8.71 -5.93 9.62
C THR A 28 -7.84 -4.69 9.79
N VAL A 29 -7.05 -4.36 8.77
CA VAL A 29 -6.10 -3.25 8.83
C VAL A 29 -6.51 -2.17 7.84
N LEU A 30 -6.67 -0.94 8.33
CA LEU A 30 -6.80 0.24 7.49
C LEU A 30 -5.51 1.04 7.61
N MET A 31 -4.86 1.29 6.48
CA MET A 31 -3.55 1.94 6.45
C MET A 31 -3.50 3.00 5.36
N ALA A 32 -2.97 4.16 5.67
CA ALA A 32 -2.60 5.18 4.69
C ALA A 32 -1.08 5.12 4.52
N GLU A 33 -0.61 4.85 3.32
CA GLU A 33 0.81 4.69 3.04
C GLU A 33 1.16 5.25 1.66
N GLN A 34 2.10 6.19 1.60
CA GLN A 34 2.51 6.77 0.34
C GLN A 34 3.51 5.91 -0.43
N ASN A 35 4.19 4.99 0.23
CA ASN A 35 5.09 4.04 -0.44
C ASN A 35 4.27 2.90 -1.05
N PHE A 36 3.82 3.12 -2.28
CA PHE A 36 2.93 2.19 -2.97
C PHE A 36 3.53 0.79 -3.10
N ASN A 37 4.81 0.69 -3.45
CA ASN A 37 5.46 -0.61 -3.64
C ASN A 37 5.44 -1.47 -2.38
N GLN A 38 5.48 -0.84 -1.21
CA GLN A 38 5.40 -1.56 0.05
C GLN A 38 3.96 -1.83 0.45
N ALA A 39 3.07 -0.85 0.30
CA ALA A 39 1.67 -1.00 0.67
C ALA A 39 1.00 -2.14 -0.12
N ILE A 40 1.29 -2.25 -1.42
CA ILE A 40 0.69 -3.26 -2.29
C ILE A 40 1.05 -4.70 -1.88
N ARG A 41 2.14 -4.88 -1.14
CA ARG A 41 2.56 -6.20 -0.68
C ARG A 41 1.56 -6.85 0.28
N ILE A 42 0.78 -6.03 1.00
CA ILE A 42 -0.15 -6.52 2.02
C ILE A 42 -1.59 -6.07 1.80
N ALA A 43 -1.84 -5.22 0.82
CA ALA A 43 -3.17 -4.69 0.55
C ALA A 43 -4.05 -5.73 -0.15
N ASP A 44 -5.26 -5.88 0.33
CA ASP A 44 -6.30 -6.68 -0.33
C ASP A 44 -7.12 -5.81 -1.28
N SER A 45 -7.24 -4.52 -0.96
CA SER A 45 -7.93 -3.52 -1.77
C SER A 45 -7.42 -2.15 -1.35
N GLY A 46 -7.79 -1.12 -2.08
CA GLY A 46 -7.37 0.21 -1.69
C GLY A 46 -7.89 1.33 -2.56
N TYR A 47 -7.62 2.53 -2.12
CA TYR A 47 -7.91 3.76 -2.84
C TYR A 47 -6.61 4.52 -3.08
N VAL A 48 -6.49 5.12 -4.26
CA VAL A 48 -5.40 6.05 -4.56
C VAL A 48 -5.95 7.45 -4.44
N ILE A 49 -5.37 8.24 -3.54
CA ILE A 49 -5.79 9.61 -3.28
C ILE A 49 -4.77 10.56 -3.89
N VAL A 50 -5.25 11.49 -4.72
CA VAL A 50 -4.42 12.51 -5.36
C VAL A 50 -5.09 13.86 -5.16
N HIS A 51 -4.36 14.80 -4.58
CA HIS A 51 -4.87 16.16 -4.30
C HIS A 51 -6.19 16.14 -3.52
N GLY A 52 -6.26 15.28 -2.51
CA GLY A 52 -7.44 15.21 -1.63
C GLY A 52 -8.65 14.51 -2.22
N LYS A 53 -8.51 13.89 -3.39
CA LYS A 53 -9.61 13.20 -4.07
C LYS A 53 -9.22 11.77 -4.39
N ILE A 54 -10.22 10.88 -4.41
CA ILE A 54 -10.01 9.50 -4.83
C ILE A 54 -9.86 9.49 -6.35
N ALA A 55 -8.65 9.17 -6.81
CA ALA A 55 -8.34 9.06 -8.23
C ALA A 55 -8.64 7.67 -8.78
N PHE A 56 -8.59 6.65 -7.92
CA PHE A 56 -8.80 5.26 -8.34
C PHE A 56 -9.18 4.41 -7.12
N GLU A 57 -10.09 3.46 -7.35
CA GLU A 57 -10.43 2.43 -6.37
C GLU A 57 -10.05 1.07 -6.93
N GLY A 58 -9.18 0.35 -6.24
CA GLY A 58 -8.83 -1.03 -6.56
C GLY A 58 -9.53 -1.98 -5.61
N LYS A 59 -10.41 -2.83 -6.12
CA LYS A 59 -11.16 -3.80 -5.32
C LYS A 59 -10.35 -5.05 -4.98
N SER A 60 -9.18 -5.18 -5.58
CA SER A 60 -8.25 -6.28 -5.32
C SER A 60 -6.81 -5.77 -5.44
N ALA A 61 -5.85 -6.52 -4.90
CA ALA A 61 -4.43 -6.21 -5.05
C ALA A 61 -4.04 -6.19 -6.53
N SER A 62 -4.62 -7.08 -7.34
CA SER A 62 -4.37 -7.15 -8.78
C SER A 62 -4.83 -5.86 -9.48
N ASP A 63 -6.00 -5.34 -9.14
CA ASP A 63 -6.50 -4.07 -9.70
C ASP A 63 -5.54 -2.92 -9.41
N LEU A 64 -5.05 -2.84 -8.19
CA LEU A 64 -4.10 -1.80 -7.79
C LEU A 64 -2.79 -1.93 -8.56
N HIS A 65 -2.28 -3.14 -8.67
CA HIS A 65 -0.98 -3.40 -9.30
C HIS A 65 -0.98 -3.15 -10.80
N ASN A 66 -2.09 -3.42 -11.48
CA ASN A 66 -2.18 -3.35 -12.94
C ASN A 66 -2.74 -2.05 -13.49
N ASN A 67 -3.06 -1.09 -12.63
CA ASN A 67 -3.63 0.18 -13.08
C ASN A 67 -2.56 1.08 -13.72
N ASP A 68 -2.83 1.61 -14.92
CA ASP A 68 -1.90 2.47 -15.64
C ASP A 68 -1.60 3.78 -14.91
N LEU A 69 -2.59 4.35 -14.25
CA LEU A 69 -2.41 5.60 -13.49
C LEU A 69 -1.40 5.37 -12.35
N ILE A 70 -1.54 4.26 -11.63
CA ILE A 70 -0.63 3.91 -10.57
C ILE A 70 0.77 3.69 -11.10
N ARG A 71 0.90 3.00 -12.21
CA ARG A 71 2.20 2.76 -12.86
C ARG A 71 2.90 4.08 -13.20
N LYS A 72 2.17 5.03 -13.76
CA LYS A 72 2.73 6.35 -14.10
C LYS A 72 3.10 7.16 -12.87
N LEU A 73 2.24 7.17 -11.85
CA LEU A 73 2.43 8.01 -10.67
C LEU A 73 3.49 7.47 -9.71
N TYR A 74 3.59 6.15 -9.58
CA TYR A 74 4.41 5.53 -8.53
C TYR A 74 5.55 4.67 -9.06
N LEU A 75 5.38 4.06 -10.23
CA LEU A 75 6.39 3.15 -10.79
C LEU A 75 7.20 3.79 -11.92
N GLY A 76 6.76 4.92 -12.44
CA GLY A 76 7.48 5.65 -13.49
C GLY A 76 7.50 4.98 -14.85
N ILE A 77 6.54 4.09 -15.12
CA ILE A 77 6.52 3.32 -16.38
C ILE A 77 5.22 3.46 -17.18
#